data_cc6265336998d44f044a43f1932a3a52
#
_entry.id   cc6265336998d44f044a43f1932a3a52
#
_cell.length_a   1.000
_cell.length_b   1.000
_cell.length_c   1.000
_cell.angle_alpha   90.00
_cell.angle_beta   90.00
_cell.angle_gamma   90.00
#
_symmetry.space_group_name_H-M   'P 1'
#
loop_
_entity.id
_entity.type
_entity.pdbx_description
1 polymer ?
#
loop_
_entity_poly.entity_id
_entity_poly.type
_entity_poly.pdbx_seq_one_letter_code
_entity_poly.pdbx_strand_id
1 'polypeptide(L)'
;MANSNLKYLIAGTGGVGGSIAAFLSLSGKDVTCIARGEHLAAIRGNGLQLHSDLKGEHSLKVAAFTAEEFQGKADVIFVCVKGYSVDSITELIKRASHECTVVIPILNVYGTGPRIQRLVPGVTVLDGCIYIVGFVSGRGEITQMGKIFRLVYGAHRSTIVSRETLEAVQRDLQESGIKAEISDDINRDTFVKWSFISAMAVTGAYYDVPMGEVQKPGKVRDTFIGLSQESAALGRKLGIEFKEDIVQYNLKVIDKLAPESTASMQKDMAKGHQSEVQGLLFDMITAAEEQGIEVPTYRMVAEKFK
;
A
#
# COMPACT_ATOMS: atom_id res chain seq x y z
N MET A 1 23.34 -12.03 -20.87
CA MET A 1 22.32 -12.47 -19.93
C MET A 1 20.96 -12.21 -20.57
N ALA A 2 20.13 -13.22 -20.72
CA ALA A 2 18.85 -13.10 -21.40
C ALA A 2 17.99 -12.05 -20.68
N ASN A 3 17.46 -11.12 -21.45
CA ASN A 3 16.43 -10.17 -21.01
C ASN A 3 15.15 -10.99 -20.74
N SER A 4 15.09 -11.71 -19.62
CA SER A 4 13.87 -12.40 -19.22
C SER A 4 12.87 -11.30 -18.82
N ASN A 5 11.89 -11.07 -19.68
CA ASN A 5 10.80 -10.14 -19.41
C ASN A 5 9.99 -10.72 -18.25
N LEU A 6 10.10 -10.13 -17.05
CA LEU A 6 9.36 -10.58 -15.87
C LEU A 6 7.85 -10.45 -16.10
N LYS A 7 7.10 -11.47 -15.69
CA LYS A 7 5.64 -11.48 -15.72
C LYS A 7 5.09 -10.92 -14.43
N TYR A 8 4.38 -9.82 -14.53
CA TYR A 8 3.78 -9.10 -13.42
C TYR A 8 2.31 -9.43 -13.27
N LEU A 9 1.90 -9.85 -12.08
CA LEU A 9 0.49 -10.01 -11.70
C LEU A 9 0.13 -8.91 -10.70
N ILE A 10 -0.86 -8.11 -11.03
CA ILE A 10 -1.37 -7.07 -10.14
C ILE A 10 -2.65 -7.58 -9.47
N ALA A 11 -2.52 -8.10 -8.26
CA ALA A 11 -3.63 -8.59 -7.46
C ALA A 11 -4.38 -7.42 -6.82
N GLY A 12 -5.39 -6.92 -7.51
CA GLY A 12 -6.19 -5.75 -7.15
C GLY A 12 -5.85 -4.52 -8.00
N THR A 13 -6.58 -4.34 -9.10
CA THR A 13 -6.42 -3.22 -10.03
C THR A 13 -7.24 -2.00 -9.58
N GLY A 14 -7.03 -1.57 -8.31
CA GLY A 14 -7.55 -0.31 -7.78
C GLY A 14 -6.63 0.86 -8.10
N GLY A 15 -6.77 1.99 -7.40
CA GLY A 15 -5.96 3.19 -7.66
C GLY A 15 -4.45 2.93 -7.64
N VAL A 16 -3.95 2.23 -6.63
CA VAL A 16 -2.53 1.87 -6.52
C VAL A 16 -2.13 0.82 -7.55
N GLY A 17 -2.81 -0.34 -7.55
CA GLY A 17 -2.45 -1.44 -8.45
C GLY A 17 -2.66 -1.08 -9.92
N GLY A 18 -3.72 -0.35 -10.25
CA GLY A 18 -3.95 0.13 -11.60
C GLY A 18 -2.88 1.11 -12.08
N SER A 19 -2.39 1.99 -11.19
CA SER A 19 -1.27 2.87 -11.52
C SER A 19 0.02 2.08 -11.78
N ILE A 20 0.35 1.08 -10.95
CA ILE A 20 1.52 0.20 -11.16
C ILE A 20 1.36 -0.53 -12.51
N ALA A 21 0.18 -1.14 -12.76
CA ALA A 21 -0.12 -1.85 -13.99
C ALA A 21 0.08 -0.96 -15.22
N ALA A 22 -0.48 0.25 -15.19
CA ALA A 22 -0.40 1.19 -16.31
C ALA A 22 1.03 1.62 -16.60
N PHE A 23 1.81 1.97 -15.58
CA PHE A 23 3.19 2.42 -15.75
C PHE A 23 4.08 1.30 -16.28
N LEU A 24 3.98 0.08 -15.75
CA LEU A 24 4.70 -1.10 -16.26
C LEU A 24 4.30 -1.42 -17.72
N SER A 25 3.00 -1.39 -18.03
CA SER A 25 2.50 -1.67 -19.39
C SER A 25 2.97 -0.62 -20.40
N LEU A 26 3.02 0.67 -20.03
CA LEU A 26 3.57 1.73 -20.88
C LEU A 26 5.04 1.51 -21.24
N SER A 27 5.78 0.81 -20.40
CA SER A 27 7.19 0.46 -20.64
C SER A 27 7.37 -0.91 -21.30
N GLY A 28 6.27 -1.50 -21.79
CA GLY A 28 6.32 -2.77 -22.54
C GLY A 28 6.53 -4.01 -21.65
N LYS A 29 6.31 -3.91 -20.33
CA LYS A 29 6.42 -5.07 -19.44
C LYS A 29 5.18 -5.96 -19.57
N ASP A 30 5.35 -7.26 -19.33
CA ASP A 30 4.26 -8.25 -19.35
C ASP A 30 3.42 -8.13 -18.06
N VAL A 31 2.23 -7.55 -18.17
CA VAL A 31 1.36 -7.22 -17.03
C VAL A 31 0.00 -7.88 -17.17
N THR A 32 -0.41 -8.58 -16.14
CA THR A 32 -1.77 -9.10 -15.98
C THR A 32 -2.45 -8.44 -14.78
N CYS A 33 -3.67 -7.96 -14.98
CA CYS A 33 -4.49 -7.30 -13.97
C CYS A 33 -5.51 -8.27 -13.37
N ILE A 34 -5.66 -8.27 -12.04
CA ILE A 34 -6.77 -8.93 -11.36
C ILE A 34 -7.76 -7.87 -10.89
N ALA A 35 -8.96 -7.93 -11.43
CA ALA A 35 -10.06 -7.02 -11.13
C ALA A 35 -11.38 -7.78 -11.00
N ARG A 36 -12.46 -7.09 -10.69
CA ARG A 36 -13.80 -7.69 -10.54
C ARG A 36 -14.90 -6.76 -11.04
N GLY A 37 -16.08 -7.37 -11.28
CA GLY A 37 -17.30 -6.62 -11.60
C GLY A 37 -17.17 -5.71 -12.82
N GLU A 38 -17.82 -4.57 -12.76
CA GLU A 38 -17.87 -3.60 -13.86
C GLU A 38 -16.50 -2.97 -14.20
N HIS A 39 -15.61 -2.87 -13.22
CA HIS A 39 -14.24 -2.40 -13.44
C HIS A 39 -13.46 -3.36 -14.33
N LEU A 40 -13.55 -4.67 -14.07
CA LEU A 40 -12.97 -5.70 -14.95
C LEU A 40 -13.58 -5.69 -16.35
N ALA A 41 -14.91 -5.62 -16.44
CA ALA A 41 -15.60 -5.59 -17.72
C ALA A 41 -15.15 -4.40 -18.57
N ALA A 42 -14.99 -3.24 -17.97
CA ALA A 42 -14.51 -2.04 -18.65
C ALA A 42 -13.05 -2.16 -19.11
N ILE A 43 -12.15 -2.71 -18.27
CA ILE A 43 -10.75 -2.97 -18.65
C ILE A 43 -10.68 -3.93 -19.85
N ARG A 44 -11.50 -4.98 -19.87
CA ARG A 44 -11.55 -5.94 -20.98
C ARG A 44 -12.09 -5.32 -22.27
N GLY A 45 -13.11 -4.50 -22.16
CA GLY A 45 -13.78 -3.88 -23.33
C GLY A 45 -13.00 -2.72 -23.91
N ASN A 46 -12.49 -1.84 -23.06
CA ASN A 46 -11.93 -0.54 -23.45
C ASN A 46 -10.44 -0.38 -23.15
N GLY A 47 -9.81 -1.37 -22.51
CA GLY A 47 -8.47 -1.25 -21.94
C GLY A 47 -8.48 -0.51 -20.59
N LEU A 48 -7.33 -0.54 -19.92
CA LEU A 48 -7.09 0.24 -18.71
C LEU A 48 -6.82 1.70 -19.10
N GLN A 49 -7.70 2.61 -18.67
CA GLN A 49 -7.54 4.04 -18.93
C GLN A 49 -6.70 4.66 -17.79
N LEU A 50 -5.66 5.39 -18.17
CA LEU A 50 -4.80 6.12 -17.23
C LEU A 50 -4.91 7.62 -17.48
N HIS A 51 -5.20 8.38 -16.42
CA HIS A 51 -5.08 9.82 -16.33
C HIS A 51 -3.96 10.14 -15.35
N SER A 52 -2.83 10.70 -15.80
CA SER A 52 -1.65 10.83 -14.95
C SER A 52 -0.93 12.16 -15.13
N ASP A 53 -0.65 12.83 -14.01
CA ASP A 53 0.19 14.04 -13.99
C ASP A 53 1.64 13.77 -14.41
N LEU A 54 2.09 12.49 -14.34
CA LEU A 54 3.44 12.07 -14.72
C LEU A 54 3.55 11.55 -16.15
N LYS A 55 2.49 10.93 -16.67
CA LYS A 55 2.50 10.22 -17.95
C LYS A 55 1.50 10.77 -18.97
N GLY A 56 0.52 11.56 -18.53
CA GLY A 56 -0.60 12.03 -19.39
C GLY A 56 -1.71 10.99 -19.52
N GLU A 57 -2.42 11.05 -20.64
CA GLU A 57 -3.62 10.26 -20.94
C GLU A 57 -3.25 9.05 -21.79
N HIS A 58 -3.64 7.85 -21.32
CA HIS A 58 -3.37 6.61 -22.05
C HIS A 58 -4.52 5.63 -21.98
N SER A 59 -4.71 4.88 -23.06
CA SER A 59 -5.59 3.70 -23.14
C SER A 59 -4.72 2.47 -23.39
N LEU A 60 -4.70 1.53 -22.45
CA LEU A 60 -3.74 0.42 -22.42
C LEU A 60 -4.45 -0.92 -22.55
N LYS A 61 -4.08 -1.69 -23.56
CA LYS A 61 -4.53 -3.08 -23.67
C LYS A 61 -3.73 -3.92 -22.68
N VAL A 62 -4.37 -4.36 -21.61
CA VAL A 62 -3.78 -5.26 -20.60
C VAL A 62 -4.61 -6.53 -20.47
N ALA A 63 -3.98 -7.66 -20.22
CA ALA A 63 -4.67 -8.87 -19.84
C ALA A 63 -5.36 -8.68 -18.48
N ALA A 64 -6.64 -9.01 -18.37
CA ALA A 64 -7.40 -8.81 -17.15
C ALA A 64 -8.34 -9.98 -16.85
N PHE A 65 -8.31 -10.45 -15.59
CA PHE A 65 -9.04 -11.64 -15.13
C PHE A 65 -9.65 -11.40 -13.75
N THR A 66 -10.61 -12.24 -13.38
CA THR A 66 -10.92 -12.41 -11.95
C THR A 66 -9.83 -13.26 -11.29
N ALA A 67 -9.82 -13.30 -9.95
CA ALA A 67 -8.87 -14.14 -9.22
C ALA A 67 -9.08 -15.64 -9.56
N GLU A 68 -10.30 -16.05 -9.80
CA GLU A 68 -10.67 -17.44 -10.10
C GLU A 68 -10.30 -17.85 -11.54
N GLU A 69 -10.48 -16.94 -12.51
CA GLU A 69 -10.22 -17.20 -13.93
C GLU A 69 -8.72 -17.28 -14.26
N PHE A 70 -7.87 -16.57 -13.50
CA PHE A 70 -6.43 -16.55 -13.80
C PHE A 70 -5.78 -17.90 -13.49
N GLN A 71 -5.21 -18.54 -14.51
CA GLN A 71 -4.54 -19.85 -14.42
C GLN A 71 -3.05 -19.78 -14.80
N GLY A 72 -2.52 -18.58 -15.05
CA GLY A 72 -1.12 -18.38 -15.42
C GLY A 72 -0.16 -18.42 -14.23
N LYS A 73 1.12 -18.21 -14.54
CA LYS A 73 2.19 -18.04 -13.56
C LYS A 73 2.78 -16.63 -13.68
N ALA A 74 3.25 -16.08 -12.58
CA ALA A 74 3.87 -14.76 -12.51
C ALA A 74 5.21 -14.84 -11.78
N ASP A 75 6.17 -14.02 -12.22
CA ASP A 75 7.47 -13.86 -11.56
C ASP A 75 7.35 -12.89 -10.36
N VAL A 76 6.49 -11.87 -10.52
CA VAL A 76 6.24 -10.85 -9.49
C VAL A 76 4.73 -10.68 -9.30
N ILE A 77 4.27 -10.79 -8.05
CA ILE A 77 2.88 -10.54 -7.68
C ILE A 77 2.81 -9.32 -6.78
N PHE A 78 2.31 -8.20 -7.29
CA PHE A 78 1.98 -7.05 -6.46
C PHE A 78 0.60 -7.25 -5.83
N VAL A 79 0.54 -7.27 -4.48
CA VAL A 79 -0.71 -7.34 -3.74
C VAL A 79 -1.15 -5.92 -3.40
N CYS A 80 -2.20 -5.46 -4.10
CA CYS A 80 -2.73 -4.09 -4.03
C CYS A 80 -4.21 -4.04 -3.60
N VAL A 81 -4.72 -5.13 -3.02
CA VAL A 81 -6.06 -5.16 -2.43
C VAL A 81 -6.08 -4.40 -1.11
N LYS A 82 -7.28 -4.09 -0.60
CA LYS A 82 -7.43 -3.56 0.75
C LYS A 82 -7.11 -4.63 1.81
N GLY A 83 -6.65 -4.22 3.00
CA GLY A 83 -6.22 -5.11 4.07
C GLY A 83 -7.23 -6.20 4.44
N TYR A 84 -8.52 -5.86 4.43
CA TYR A 84 -9.62 -6.80 4.70
C TYR A 84 -9.87 -7.83 3.58
N SER A 85 -9.25 -7.66 2.41
CA SER A 85 -9.38 -8.58 1.26
C SER A 85 -8.16 -9.48 1.07
N VAL A 86 -7.15 -9.41 1.92
CA VAL A 86 -5.91 -10.19 1.76
C VAL A 86 -6.18 -11.69 1.73
N ASP A 87 -7.05 -12.18 2.61
CA ASP A 87 -7.33 -13.62 2.70
C ASP A 87 -8.01 -14.15 1.44
N SER A 88 -8.81 -13.33 0.75
CA SER A 88 -9.53 -13.71 -0.47
C SER A 88 -8.64 -13.95 -1.69
N ILE A 89 -7.39 -13.49 -1.65
CA ILE A 89 -6.45 -13.65 -2.78
C ILE A 89 -5.36 -14.69 -2.52
N THR A 90 -5.36 -15.37 -1.38
CA THR A 90 -4.31 -16.33 -1.03
C THR A 90 -4.26 -17.52 -1.99
N GLU A 91 -5.40 -18.03 -2.42
CA GLU A 91 -5.48 -19.12 -3.40
C GLU A 91 -4.99 -18.69 -4.79
N LEU A 92 -5.25 -17.44 -5.18
CA LEU A 92 -4.66 -16.84 -6.38
C LEU A 92 -3.14 -16.81 -6.27
N ILE A 93 -2.58 -16.32 -5.16
CA ILE A 93 -1.13 -16.25 -4.94
C ILE A 93 -0.52 -17.65 -5.05
N LYS A 94 -1.04 -18.65 -4.35
CA LYS A 94 -0.56 -20.05 -4.42
C LYS A 94 -0.55 -20.57 -5.85
N ARG A 95 -1.67 -20.40 -6.56
CA ARG A 95 -1.84 -20.89 -7.93
C ARG A 95 -0.94 -20.17 -8.92
N ALA A 96 -0.79 -18.85 -8.78
CA ALA A 96 -0.01 -18.02 -9.68
C ALA A 96 1.51 -18.09 -9.43
N SER A 97 1.94 -18.60 -8.29
CA SER A 97 3.36 -18.68 -7.92
C SER A 97 4.05 -19.92 -8.51
N HIS A 98 5.33 -19.76 -8.80
CA HIS A 98 6.30 -20.82 -9.03
C HIS A 98 7.51 -20.62 -8.08
N GLU A 99 8.54 -21.45 -8.16
CA GLU A 99 9.68 -21.44 -7.22
C GLU A 99 10.44 -20.11 -7.12
N CYS A 100 10.46 -19.34 -8.22
CA CYS A 100 11.16 -18.03 -8.28
C CYS A 100 10.22 -16.83 -8.10
N THR A 101 8.94 -17.05 -7.85
CA THR A 101 7.97 -15.95 -7.68
C THR A 101 8.25 -15.15 -6.41
N VAL A 102 8.23 -13.83 -6.52
CA VAL A 102 8.22 -12.92 -5.37
C VAL A 102 6.88 -12.22 -5.25
N VAL A 103 6.33 -12.18 -4.05
CA VAL A 103 5.07 -11.51 -3.72
C VAL A 103 5.40 -10.23 -2.94
N ILE A 104 4.90 -9.10 -3.41
CA ILE A 104 5.19 -7.78 -2.84
C ILE A 104 3.86 -7.11 -2.45
N PRO A 105 3.44 -7.21 -1.18
CA PRO A 105 2.27 -6.48 -0.71
C PRO A 105 2.57 -4.97 -0.65
N ILE A 106 1.63 -4.18 -1.17
CA ILE A 106 1.71 -2.72 -1.21
C ILE A 106 0.45 -2.15 -0.53
N LEU A 107 0.33 -2.40 0.76
CA LEU A 107 -0.79 -1.96 1.57
C LEU A 107 -0.37 -0.85 2.55
N ASN A 108 -1.37 -0.18 3.12
CA ASN A 108 -1.12 0.84 4.15
C ASN A 108 -1.08 0.27 5.57
N VAL A 109 -1.13 -1.06 5.70
CA VAL A 109 -1.18 -1.78 6.98
C VAL A 109 0.15 -2.49 7.22
N TYR A 110 0.74 -2.26 8.38
CA TYR A 110 1.98 -2.91 8.81
C TYR A 110 1.80 -4.42 9.03
N GLY A 111 2.86 -5.19 8.80
CA GLY A 111 2.86 -6.63 9.05
C GLY A 111 2.12 -7.45 7.96
N THR A 112 1.77 -6.83 6.84
CA THR A 112 1.05 -7.51 5.74
C THR A 112 1.90 -8.60 5.08
N GLY A 113 3.19 -8.37 4.86
CA GLY A 113 4.11 -9.38 4.31
C GLY A 113 4.18 -10.63 5.18
N PRO A 114 4.51 -10.54 6.47
CA PRO A 114 4.49 -11.66 7.40
C PRO A 114 3.12 -12.37 7.50
N ARG A 115 2.01 -11.62 7.42
CA ARG A 115 0.66 -12.22 7.38
C ARG A 115 0.48 -13.08 6.15
N ILE A 116 0.78 -12.55 4.96
CA ILE A 116 0.68 -13.30 3.71
C ILE A 116 1.62 -14.52 3.73
N GLN A 117 2.86 -14.36 4.20
CA GLN A 117 3.82 -15.47 4.29
C GLN A 117 3.27 -16.66 5.09
N ARG A 118 2.55 -16.40 6.19
CA ARG A 118 1.88 -17.48 6.96
C ARG A 118 0.76 -18.16 6.19
N LEU A 119 0.03 -17.42 5.35
CA LEU A 119 -1.11 -17.93 4.57
C LEU A 119 -0.67 -18.68 3.32
N VAL A 120 0.52 -18.37 2.79
CA VAL A 120 1.07 -19.01 1.57
C VAL A 120 2.49 -19.56 1.84
N PRO A 121 2.64 -20.57 2.68
CA PRO A 121 3.94 -21.16 2.96
C PRO A 121 4.56 -21.70 1.66
N GLY A 122 5.88 -21.57 1.52
CA GLY A 122 6.62 -22.00 0.33
C GLY A 122 6.69 -20.97 -0.81
N VAL A 123 6.00 -19.85 -0.70
CA VAL A 123 6.14 -18.71 -1.63
C VAL A 123 7.02 -17.63 -0.98
N THR A 124 7.93 -17.01 -1.73
CA THR A 124 8.75 -15.90 -1.23
C THR A 124 7.91 -14.63 -1.13
N VAL A 125 7.61 -14.21 0.10
CA VAL A 125 6.87 -12.96 0.36
C VAL A 125 7.82 -11.90 0.90
N LEU A 126 7.87 -10.78 0.23
CA LEU A 126 8.55 -9.56 0.63
C LEU A 126 7.61 -8.68 1.46
N ASP A 127 7.99 -7.44 1.67
CA ASP A 127 7.08 -6.38 2.10
C ASP A 127 7.36 -5.11 1.31
N GLY A 128 6.42 -4.15 1.34
CA GLY A 128 6.60 -2.91 0.62
C GLY A 128 5.65 -1.82 1.05
N CYS A 129 6.03 -0.61 0.73
CA CYS A 129 5.18 0.55 0.90
C CYS A 129 5.31 1.50 -0.28
N ILE A 130 4.24 2.25 -0.56
CA ILE A 130 4.14 3.10 -1.74
C ILE A 130 3.69 4.51 -1.36
N TYR A 131 4.24 5.50 -2.06
CA TYR A 131 3.89 6.90 -1.93
C TYR A 131 3.37 7.37 -3.29
N ILE A 132 2.05 7.50 -3.39
CA ILE A 132 1.31 7.89 -4.59
C ILE A 132 -0.04 8.46 -4.18
N VAL A 133 -0.57 9.36 -4.97
CA VAL A 133 -1.99 9.68 -4.97
C VAL A 133 -2.59 9.02 -6.21
N GLY A 134 -3.30 7.91 -6.01
CA GLY A 134 -3.93 7.14 -7.08
C GLY A 134 -5.30 6.62 -6.67
N PHE A 135 -6.29 6.75 -7.53
CA PHE A 135 -7.65 6.30 -7.26
C PHE A 135 -8.36 5.87 -8.55
N VAL A 136 -9.42 5.10 -8.38
CA VAL A 136 -10.33 4.74 -9.47
C VAL A 136 -11.25 5.94 -9.72
N SER A 137 -11.14 6.55 -10.90
CA SER A 137 -11.95 7.70 -11.33
C SER A 137 -13.21 7.30 -12.08
N GLY A 138 -13.21 6.10 -12.67
CA GLY A 138 -14.32 5.53 -13.39
C GLY A 138 -14.15 4.02 -13.57
N ARG A 139 -15.10 3.37 -14.23
CA ARG A 139 -15.01 1.94 -14.56
C ARG A 139 -13.88 1.71 -15.57
N GLY A 140 -12.84 0.98 -15.17
CA GLY A 140 -11.65 0.79 -15.99
C GLY A 140 -10.71 2.00 -16.04
N GLU A 141 -10.96 3.04 -15.24
CA GLU A 141 -10.24 4.31 -15.25
C GLU A 141 -9.48 4.53 -13.95
N ILE A 142 -8.20 4.88 -14.06
CA ILE A 142 -7.30 5.17 -12.95
C ILE A 142 -6.76 6.57 -13.11
N THR A 143 -6.84 7.35 -12.04
CA THR A 143 -6.20 8.66 -11.96
C THR A 143 -5.02 8.62 -11.01
N GLN A 144 -3.84 9.02 -11.48
CA GLN A 144 -2.64 9.25 -10.69
C GLN A 144 -2.39 10.76 -10.66
N MET A 145 -2.34 11.34 -9.45
CA MET A 145 -2.13 12.78 -9.25
C MET A 145 -0.78 13.07 -8.59
N GLY A 146 -0.27 14.25 -8.90
CA GLY A 146 0.96 14.77 -8.33
C GLY A 146 2.22 14.13 -8.92
N LYS A 147 3.37 14.60 -8.44
CA LYS A 147 4.69 14.24 -8.99
C LYS A 147 5.39 13.11 -8.24
N ILE A 148 4.71 12.50 -7.24
CA ILE A 148 5.30 11.44 -6.42
C ILE A 148 4.71 10.09 -6.83
N PHE A 149 5.59 9.21 -7.30
CA PHE A 149 5.32 7.79 -7.45
C PHE A 149 6.58 7.04 -7.02
N ARG A 150 6.61 6.72 -5.72
CA ARG A 150 7.76 6.05 -5.08
C ARG A 150 7.30 4.76 -4.42
N LEU A 151 8.04 3.68 -4.66
CA LEU A 151 7.81 2.36 -4.09
C LEU A 151 9.09 1.91 -3.36
N VAL A 152 8.96 1.55 -2.10
CA VAL A 152 10.04 0.97 -1.28
C VAL A 152 9.64 -0.46 -0.96
N TYR A 153 10.54 -1.42 -1.18
CA TYR A 153 10.28 -2.82 -0.89
C TYR A 153 11.57 -3.55 -0.51
N GLY A 154 11.41 -4.71 0.11
CA GLY A 154 12.55 -5.51 0.53
C GLY A 154 12.13 -6.79 1.22
N ALA A 155 13.13 -7.58 1.57
CA ALA A 155 12.96 -8.82 2.31
C ALA A 155 13.00 -8.58 3.82
N HIS A 156 12.16 -9.26 4.59
CA HIS A 156 12.36 -9.41 6.02
C HIS A 156 13.63 -10.23 6.28
N ARG A 157 14.22 -10.09 7.46
CA ARG A 157 15.47 -10.77 7.83
C ARG A 157 15.42 -12.30 7.66
N SER A 158 14.25 -12.89 7.80
CA SER A 158 14.01 -14.34 7.63
C SER A 158 13.67 -14.76 6.20
N THR A 159 13.46 -13.81 5.28
CA THR A 159 13.07 -14.10 3.89
C THR A 159 14.32 -14.24 3.02
N ILE A 160 14.44 -15.40 2.37
CA ILE A 160 15.55 -15.65 1.45
C ILE A 160 15.11 -15.26 0.04
N VAL A 161 15.81 -14.31 -0.55
CA VAL A 161 15.62 -13.86 -1.93
C VAL A 161 16.96 -13.40 -2.51
N SER A 162 17.20 -13.65 -3.78
CA SER A 162 18.44 -13.21 -4.41
C SER A 162 18.45 -11.70 -4.63
N ARG A 163 19.62 -11.10 -4.51
CA ARG A 163 19.81 -9.67 -4.80
C ARG A 163 19.47 -9.35 -6.25
N GLU A 164 19.78 -10.26 -7.16
CA GLU A 164 19.48 -10.14 -8.59
C GLU A 164 17.98 -10.03 -8.86
N THR A 165 17.15 -10.81 -8.14
CA THR A 165 15.69 -10.73 -8.24
C THR A 165 15.17 -9.36 -7.80
N LEU A 166 15.66 -8.85 -6.68
CA LEU A 166 15.29 -7.51 -6.20
C LEU A 166 15.71 -6.43 -7.21
N GLU A 167 16.92 -6.49 -7.72
CA GLU A 167 17.44 -5.50 -8.68
C GLU A 167 16.74 -5.59 -10.05
N ALA A 168 16.29 -6.77 -10.48
CA ALA A 168 15.50 -6.91 -11.70
C ALA A 168 14.13 -6.19 -11.57
N VAL A 169 13.43 -6.39 -10.46
CA VAL A 169 12.18 -5.69 -10.18
C VAL A 169 12.40 -4.17 -10.05
N GLN A 170 13.47 -3.75 -9.37
CA GLN A 170 13.82 -2.33 -9.24
C GLN A 170 14.03 -1.67 -10.59
N ARG A 171 14.81 -2.31 -11.47
CA ARG A 171 15.11 -1.82 -12.82
C ARG A 171 13.82 -1.64 -13.63
N ASP A 172 12.95 -2.66 -13.66
CA ASP A 172 11.69 -2.60 -14.40
C ASP A 172 10.77 -1.48 -13.91
N LEU A 173 10.67 -1.29 -12.60
CA LEU A 173 9.91 -0.19 -12.01
C LEU A 173 10.51 1.17 -12.38
N GLN A 174 11.83 1.33 -12.30
CA GLN A 174 12.52 2.59 -12.61
C GLN A 174 12.41 2.92 -14.11
N GLU A 175 12.59 1.95 -15.01
CA GLU A 175 12.37 2.09 -16.44
C GLU A 175 10.92 2.53 -16.75
N SER A 176 9.98 2.09 -15.92
CA SER A 176 8.57 2.48 -16.02
C SER A 176 8.28 3.89 -15.48
N GLY A 177 9.26 4.54 -14.84
CA GLY A 177 9.10 5.88 -14.25
C GLY A 177 8.58 5.85 -12.82
N ILE A 178 8.65 4.69 -12.15
CA ILE A 178 8.35 4.55 -10.72
C ILE A 178 9.68 4.63 -9.96
N LYS A 179 9.81 5.57 -9.02
CA LYS A 179 10.99 5.63 -8.16
C LYS A 179 10.99 4.42 -7.22
N ALA A 180 11.71 3.37 -7.57
CA ALA A 180 11.79 2.14 -6.79
C ALA A 180 13.08 2.09 -5.97
N GLU A 181 12.96 1.72 -4.69
CA GLU A 181 14.06 1.62 -3.74
C GLU A 181 14.01 0.25 -3.04
N ILE A 182 15.14 -0.47 -3.03
CA ILE A 182 15.31 -1.68 -2.23
C ILE A 182 15.69 -1.23 -0.83
N SER A 183 14.86 -1.57 0.15
CA SER A 183 15.05 -1.19 1.55
C SER A 183 16.21 -1.96 2.19
N ASP A 184 16.97 -1.30 3.03
CA ASP A 184 17.94 -1.90 3.95
C ASP A 184 17.26 -2.48 5.21
N ASP A 185 16.06 -1.98 5.56
CA ASP A 185 15.20 -2.47 6.64
C ASP A 185 13.73 -2.19 6.32
N ILE A 186 13.12 -3.11 5.60
CA ILE A 186 11.72 -2.95 5.16
C ILE A 186 10.73 -2.95 6.33
N ASN A 187 11.07 -3.61 7.43
CA ASN A 187 10.26 -3.62 8.64
C ASN A 187 10.14 -2.20 9.20
N ARG A 188 11.26 -1.47 9.29
CA ARG A 188 11.29 -0.07 9.68
C ARG A 188 10.50 0.81 8.72
N ASP A 189 10.75 0.68 7.41
CA ASP A 189 10.19 1.59 6.42
C ASP A 189 8.67 1.44 6.29
N THR A 190 8.14 0.23 6.39
CA THR A 190 6.70 -0.03 6.43
C THR A 190 6.06 0.43 7.73
N PHE A 191 6.74 0.26 8.88
CA PHE A 191 6.25 0.76 10.15
C PHE A 191 6.19 2.29 10.20
N VAL A 192 7.25 2.97 9.75
CA VAL A 192 7.29 4.45 9.69
C VAL A 192 6.13 4.97 8.85
N LYS A 193 5.87 4.37 7.71
CA LYS A 193 4.72 4.74 6.90
C LYS A 193 3.40 4.47 7.61
N TRP A 194 3.24 3.30 8.22
CA TRP A 194 2.01 2.94 8.94
C TRP A 194 1.73 3.89 10.10
N SER A 195 2.74 4.28 10.89
CA SER A 195 2.60 5.24 11.98
C SER A 195 2.04 6.57 11.50
N PHE A 196 2.55 7.10 10.37
CA PHE A 196 2.04 8.33 9.78
C PHE A 196 0.62 8.19 9.25
N ILE A 197 0.38 7.16 8.41
CA ILE A 197 -0.94 6.97 7.77
C ILE A 197 -2.02 6.70 8.81
N SER A 198 -1.72 5.91 9.85
CA SER A 198 -2.62 5.66 10.97
C SER A 198 -2.97 6.96 11.69
N ALA A 199 -2.00 7.71 12.18
CA ALA A 199 -2.24 8.95 12.90
C ALA A 199 -3.03 9.96 12.05
N MET A 200 -2.66 10.14 10.78
CA MET A 200 -3.30 11.06 9.83
C MET A 200 -4.76 10.65 9.55
N ALA A 201 -4.98 9.40 9.14
CA ALA A 201 -6.30 8.93 8.73
C ALA A 201 -7.27 8.87 9.91
N VAL A 202 -6.79 8.41 11.06
CA VAL A 202 -7.60 8.30 12.28
C VAL A 202 -7.97 9.67 12.83
N THR A 203 -7.02 10.62 12.89
CA THR A 203 -7.33 12.00 13.33
C THR A 203 -8.35 12.66 12.40
N GLY A 204 -8.12 12.60 11.08
CA GLY A 204 -9.03 13.18 10.11
C GLY A 204 -10.45 12.60 10.19
N ALA A 205 -10.57 11.26 10.31
CA ALA A 205 -11.87 10.60 10.43
C ALA A 205 -12.53 10.83 11.79
N TYR A 206 -11.77 10.92 12.87
CA TYR A 206 -12.30 11.15 14.22
C TYR A 206 -12.95 12.53 14.33
N TYR A 207 -12.30 13.57 13.81
CA TYR A 207 -12.85 14.94 13.85
C TYR A 207 -13.67 15.30 12.61
N ASP A 208 -13.66 14.47 11.57
CA ASP A 208 -14.27 14.72 10.26
C ASP A 208 -13.76 16.04 9.63
N VAL A 209 -12.44 16.16 9.55
CA VAL A 209 -11.76 17.38 9.09
C VAL A 209 -10.70 17.07 8.01
N PRO A 210 -10.39 18.03 7.11
CA PRO A 210 -9.25 17.94 6.22
C PRO A 210 -7.93 18.18 6.97
N MET A 211 -6.81 17.89 6.30
CA MET A 211 -5.48 17.96 6.91
C MET A 211 -5.09 19.38 7.34
N GLY A 212 -5.65 20.41 6.74
CA GLY A 212 -5.45 21.80 7.16
C GLY A 212 -5.86 22.10 8.61
N GLU A 213 -6.84 21.37 9.16
CA GLU A 213 -7.20 21.49 10.58
C GLU A 213 -6.20 20.75 11.48
N VAL A 214 -5.59 19.65 11.02
CA VAL A 214 -4.52 18.94 11.74
C VAL A 214 -3.23 19.78 11.79
N GLN A 215 -3.01 20.64 10.79
CA GLN A 215 -1.85 21.54 10.72
C GLN A 215 -1.92 22.73 11.71
N LYS A 216 -3.13 23.08 12.17
CA LYS A 216 -3.33 24.20 13.10
C LYS A 216 -3.07 23.77 14.55
N PRO A 217 -2.47 24.63 15.39
CA PRO A 217 -2.38 24.38 16.83
C PRO A 217 -3.77 24.13 17.46
N GLY A 218 -3.82 23.20 18.42
CA GLY A 218 -5.04 22.90 19.17
C GLY A 218 -5.38 21.41 19.20
N LYS A 219 -6.55 21.08 19.73
CA LYS A 219 -6.98 19.71 20.08
C LYS A 219 -6.81 18.70 18.93
N VAL A 220 -7.07 19.09 17.69
CA VAL A 220 -6.94 18.19 16.52
C VAL A 220 -5.49 17.80 16.32
N ARG A 221 -4.58 18.80 16.31
CA ARG A 221 -3.13 18.58 16.19
C ARG A 221 -2.58 17.80 17.40
N ASP A 222 -3.03 18.12 18.61
CA ASP A 222 -2.59 17.44 19.83
C ASP A 222 -2.98 15.94 19.79
N THR A 223 -4.14 15.60 19.24
CA THR A 223 -4.56 14.20 19.02
C THR A 223 -3.63 13.52 17.99
N PHE A 224 -3.31 14.16 16.87
CA PHE A 224 -2.35 13.62 15.90
C PHE A 224 -0.97 13.38 16.53
N ILE A 225 -0.50 14.31 17.37
CA ILE A 225 0.76 14.18 18.11
C ILE A 225 0.70 12.99 19.08
N GLY A 226 -0.39 12.86 19.85
CA GLY A 226 -0.58 11.74 20.79
C GLY A 226 -0.56 10.38 20.08
N LEU A 227 -1.30 10.23 18.98
CA LEU A 227 -1.28 9.00 18.15
C LEU A 227 0.13 8.72 17.61
N SER A 228 0.85 9.75 17.17
CA SER A 228 2.25 9.60 16.68
C SER A 228 3.21 9.19 17.80
N GLN A 229 3.04 9.71 19.03
CA GLN A 229 3.85 9.35 20.19
C GLN A 229 3.61 7.89 20.60
N GLU A 230 2.36 7.46 20.64
CA GLU A 230 1.96 6.10 20.99
C GLU A 230 2.46 5.09 19.94
N SER A 231 2.33 5.40 18.64
CA SER A 231 2.91 4.56 17.59
C SER A 231 4.44 4.51 17.67
N ALA A 232 5.11 5.63 17.99
CA ALA A 232 6.57 5.65 18.19
C ALA A 232 7.00 4.78 19.39
N ALA A 233 6.23 4.77 20.48
CA ALA A 233 6.49 3.91 21.63
C ALA A 233 6.35 2.42 21.25
N LEU A 234 5.30 2.06 20.52
CA LEU A 234 5.11 0.71 19.98
C LEU A 234 6.29 0.29 19.08
N GLY A 235 6.68 1.13 18.14
CA GLY A 235 7.79 0.82 17.24
C GLY A 235 9.10 0.54 17.96
N ARG A 236 9.44 1.35 18.97
CA ARG A 236 10.62 1.10 19.82
C ARG A 236 10.52 -0.24 20.54
N LYS A 237 9.33 -0.60 21.05
CA LYS A 237 9.12 -1.89 21.73
C LYS A 237 9.24 -3.08 20.78
N LEU A 238 8.85 -2.91 19.53
CA LEU A 238 9.01 -3.90 18.44
C LEU A 238 10.46 -3.98 17.93
N GLY A 239 11.39 -3.21 18.49
CA GLY A 239 12.80 -3.19 18.08
C GLY A 239 13.05 -2.45 16.76
N ILE A 240 12.17 -1.53 16.38
CA ILE A 240 12.34 -0.70 15.20
C ILE A 240 13.33 0.43 15.50
N GLU A 241 14.44 0.45 14.77
CA GLU A 241 15.45 1.50 14.86
C GLU A 241 15.10 2.64 13.91
N PHE A 242 14.49 3.68 14.44
CA PHE A 242 14.13 4.87 13.66
C PHE A 242 15.37 5.70 13.29
N LYS A 243 15.46 6.15 12.04
CA LYS A 243 16.54 7.04 11.54
C LYS A 243 16.44 8.47 12.07
N GLU A 244 15.22 8.88 12.47
CA GLU A 244 14.92 10.19 13.09
C GLU A 244 13.75 10.06 14.07
N ASP A 245 13.49 11.09 14.84
CA ASP A 245 12.31 11.14 15.71
C ASP A 245 11.02 11.02 14.86
N ILE A 246 10.23 9.97 15.15
CA ILE A 246 9.06 9.63 14.33
C ILE A 246 7.92 10.65 14.47
N VAL A 247 7.81 11.29 15.64
CA VAL A 247 6.80 12.34 15.86
C VAL A 247 7.15 13.57 15.04
N GLN A 248 8.43 13.97 15.06
CA GLN A 248 8.90 15.10 14.24
C GLN A 248 8.82 14.79 12.75
N TYR A 249 9.12 13.55 12.34
CA TYR A 249 8.91 13.10 10.96
C TYR A 249 7.44 13.23 10.54
N ASN A 250 6.51 12.69 11.34
CA ASN A 250 5.08 12.76 11.05
C ASN A 250 4.57 14.20 10.99
N LEU A 251 5.04 15.09 11.89
CA LEU A 251 4.71 16.50 11.87
C LEU A 251 5.23 17.18 10.60
N LYS A 252 6.49 16.94 10.21
CA LYS A 252 7.04 17.47 8.94
C LYS A 252 6.26 17.03 7.71
N VAL A 253 5.74 15.80 7.71
CA VAL A 253 4.96 15.27 6.59
C VAL A 253 3.57 15.89 6.57
N ILE A 254 2.83 15.91 7.69
CA ILE A 254 1.48 16.46 7.75
C ILE A 254 1.45 17.94 7.38
N ASP A 255 2.45 18.70 7.82
CA ASP A 255 2.54 20.15 7.56
C ASP A 255 2.85 20.50 6.09
N LYS A 256 3.25 19.50 5.27
CA LYS A 256 3.49 19.66 3.82
C LYS A 256 2.32 19.22 2.95
N LEU A 257 1.30 18.57 3.52
CA LEU A 257 0.13 18.17 2.74
C LEU A 257 -0.70 19.40 2.35
N ALA A 258 -1.37 19.30 1.20
CA ALA A 258 -2.34 20.31 0.82
C ALA A 258 -3.46 20.38 1.89
N PRO A 259 -3.82 21.57 2.38
CA PRO A 259 -4.76 21.71 3.50
C PRO A 259 -6.13 21.08 3.28
N GLU A 260 -6.60 21.02 2.04
CA GLU A 260 -7.86 20.42 1.62
C GLU A 260 -7.81 18.89 1.52
N SER A 261 -6.63 18.28 1.69
CA SER A 261 -6.45 16.83 1.58
C SER A 261 -7.23 16.09 2.68
N THR A 262 -7.75 14.93 2.31
CA THR A 262 -8.35 13.94 3.23
C THR A 262 -7.73 12.58 3.00
N ALA A 263 -7.71 11.74 4.03
CA ALA A 263 -7.25 10.36 3.91
C ALA A 263 -8.20 9.50 3.05
N SER A 264 -7.66 8.44 2.41
CA SER A 264 -8.49 7.48 1.67
C SER A 264 -9.56 6.84 2.55
N MET A 265 -9.23 6.54 3.81
CA MET A 265 -10.16 6.01 4.81
C MET A 265 -11.39 6.93 5.00
N GLN A 266 -11.18 8.26 5.12
CA GLN A 266 -12.28 9.23 5.20
C GLN A 266 -13.16 9.23 3.95
N LYS A 267 -12.52 9.15 2.76
CA LYS A 267 -13.25 9.10 1.48
C LYS A 267 -14.09 7.84 1.33
N ASP A 268 -13.56 6.68 1.78
CA ASP A 268 -14.29 5.42 1.77
C ASP A 268 -15.49 5.49 2.74
N MET A 269 -15.30 6.00 3.96
CA MET A 269 -16.36 6.19 4.96
C MET A 269 -17.46 7.15 4.48
N ALA A 270 -17.08 8.29 3.89
CA ALA A 270 -18.03 9.27 3.35
C ALA A 270 -18.92 8.70 2.23
N LYS A 271 -18.44 7.68 1.51
CA LYS A 271 -19.16 6.96 0.47
C LYS A 271 -19.95 5.74 1.01
N GLY A 272 -19.90 5.48 2.31
CA GLY A 272 -20.49 4.28 2.91
C GLY A 272 -19.79 2.98 2.52
N HIS A 273 -18.54 3.07 2.04
CA HIS A 273 -17.73 1.90 1.70
C HIS A 273 -17.02 1.36 2.94
N GLN A 274 -16.70 0.06 2.91
CA GLN A 274 -15.81 -0.54 3.91
C GLN A 274 -14.46 0.19 3.89
N SER A 275 -14.03 0.67 5.07
CA SER A 275 -12.79 1.41 5.25
C SER A 275 -11.69 0.56 5.89
N GLU A 276 -10.47 1.07 5.91
CA GLU A 276 -9.31 0.41 6.54
C GLU A 276 -9.17 0.75 8.04
N VAL A 277 -10.28 1.11 8.72
CA VAL A 277 -10.27 1.44 10.16
C VAL A 277 -9.68 0.30 11.00
N GLN A 278 -9.98 -0.96 10.66
CA GLN A 278 -9.40 -2.12 11.34
C GLN A 278 -7.86 -2.05 11.30
N GLY A 279 -7.27 -1.97 10.12
CA GLY A 279 -5.81 -2.00 9.94
C GLY A 279 -5.09 -0.74 10.41
N LEU A 280 -5.76 0.42 10.42
CA LEU A 280 -5.14 1.70 10.77
C LEU A 280 -5.38 2.12 12.23
N LEU A 281 -6.41 1.58 12.89
CA LEU A 281 -6.77 1.92 14.27
C LEU A 281 -6.71 0.70 15.19
N PHE A 282 -7.54 -0.31 14.93
CA PHE A 282 -7.67 -1.42 15.86
C PHE A 282 -6.45 -2.35 15.86
N ASP A 283 -5.82 -2.58 14.73
CA ASP A 283 -4.58 -3.39 14.68
C ASP A 283 -3.42 -2.69 15.40
N MET A 284 -3.39 -1.33 15.44
CA MET A 284 -2.43 -0.58 16.24
C MET A 284 -2.64 -0.81 17.74
N ILE A 285 -3.91 -0.77 18.19
CA ILE A 285 -4.28 -1.04 19.58
C ILE A 285 -3.90 -2.48 19.96
N THR A 286 -4.27 -3.45 19.11
CA THR A 286 -3.97 -4.87 19.35
C THR A 286 -2.45 -5.11 19.44
N ALA A 287 -1.69 -4.55 18.50
CA ALA A 287 -0.22 -4.68 18.52
C ALA A 287 0.40 -4.03 19.77
N ALA A 288 -0.15 -2.91 20.26
CA ALA A 288 0.29 -2.26 21.48
C ALA A 288 -0.02 -3.12 22.72
N GLU A 289 -1.23 -3.69 22.78
CA GLU A 289 -1.63 -4.60 23.85
C GLU A 289 -0.73 -5.83 23.95
N GLU A 290 -0.41 -6.46 22.81
CA GLU A 290 0.51 -7.61 22.75
C GLU A 290 1.91 -7.27 23.25
N GLN A 291 2.31 -6.01 23.17
CA GLN A 291 3.60 -5.51 23.64
C GLN A 291 3.55 -4.89 25.05
N GLY A 292 2.39 -4.84 25.69
CA GLY A 292 2.20 -4.20 27.00
C GLY A 292 2.40 -2.68 26.97
N ILE A 293 2.04 -2.04 25.85
CA ILE A 293 2.12 -0.58 25.66
C ILE A 293 0.74 0.04 25.83
N GLU A 294 0.64 1.05 26.71
CA GLU A 294 -0.56 1.86 26.82
C GLU A 294 -0.70 2.82 25.65
N VAL A 295 -1.90 2.87 25.07
CA VAL A 295 -2.23 3.72 23.91
C VAL A 295 -3.55 4.47 24.16
N PRO A 296 -3.58 5.38 25.16
CA PRO A 296 -4.80 6.06 25.59
C PRO A 296 -5.42 6.92 24.49
N THR A 297 -4.60 7.56 23.63
CA THR A 297 -5.12 8.38 22.52
C THR A 297 -5.78 7.51 21.47
N TYR A 298 -5.17 6.38 21.07
CA TYR A 298 -5.79 5.41 20.16
C TYR A 298 -7.09 4.85 20.75
N ARG A 299 -7.12 4.50 22.03
CA ARG A 299 -8.32 4.01 22.70
C ARG A 299 -9.43 5.06 22.74
N MET A 300 -9.09 6.32 23.06
CA MET A 300 -10.04 7.43 23.07
C MET A 300 -10.71 7.61 21.70
N VAL A 301 -9.93 7.63 20.62
CA VAL A 301 -10.49 7.82 19.27
C VAL A 301 -11.24 6.59 18.78
N ALA A 302 -10.90 5.38 19.24
CA ALA A 302 -11.55 4.13 18.87
C ALA A 302 -13.02 4.08 19.29
N GLU A 303 -13.41 4.79 20.36
CA GLU A 303 -14.81 4.83 20.83
C GLU A 303 -15.79 5.33 19.75
N LYS A 304 -15.35 6.17 18.84
CA LYS A 304 -16.18 6.65 17.70
C LYS A 304 -16.45 5.58 16.64
N PHE A 305 -15.62 4.53 16.57
CA PHE A 305 -15.63 3.56 15.46
C PHE A 305 -16.08 2.15 15.90
N LYS A 306 -16.56 2.01 17.13
CA LYS A 306 -17.15 0.78 17.69
C LYS A 306 -18.57 0.51 17.18
#